data_807ff3b3b28a8a2d13ac3dd64a2ac762
#
_entry.id   807ff3b3b28a8a2d13ac3dd64a2ac762
#
_cell.length_a   1.000
_cell.length_b   1.000
_cell.length_c   1.000
_cell.angle_alpha   90.00
_cell.angle_beta   90.00
_cell.angle_gamma   90.00
#
_symmetry.space_group_name_H-M   'P 1'
#
loop_
_entity.id
_entity.type
_entity.pdbx_description
1 polymer ?
#
loop_
_entity_poly.entity_id
_entity_poly.type
_entity_poly.pdbx_seq_one_letter_code
_entity_poly.pdbx_strand_id
1 'polypeptide(L)'
;HTTGQGSPPTWAELDQPKSAQRQTHNRYGIVCFSAQSIADTLQVKASERVKIRLLADRGFASRPYSEILDLLGVALPDHDCKLERNNQPFKTALRGVGTPRLARGDKLHHKFAVIDGKTVITGSFNWSPAAAHTNDETLLVIHSSTLAAHFTREMDRLWQGAELGIPPRLQRKLERSQRLCGKQQIAN
;
A
#
# COMPACT_ATOMS: atom_id res chain seq x y z
N HIS A 1 17.64 -7.12 35.33
CA HIS A 1 17.41 -7.42 33.89
C HIS A 1 16.65 -6.25 33.30
N THR A 2 17.35 -5.31 32.68
CA THR A 2 16.82 -4.22 31.91
C THR A 2 16.58 -4.71 30.48
N THR A 3 15.35 -5.05 30.15
CA THR A 3 14.93 -5.27 28.75
C THR A 3 14.86 -3.92 28.08
N GLY A 4 15.86 -3.60 27.24
CA GLY A 4 15.81 -2.43 26.37
C GLY A 4 14.68 -2.61 25.36
N GLN A 5 13.59 -1.91 25.54
CA GLN A 5 12.58 -1.71 24.51
C GLN A 5 13.16 -0.74 23.49
N GLY A 6 13.81 -1.28 22.47
CA GLY A 6 14.14 -0.52 21.27
C GLY A 6 12.83 -0.16 20.57
N SER A 7 12.63 1.12 20.26
CA SER A 7 11.54 1.55 19.38
C SER A 7 11.58 0.73 18.08
N PRO A 8 10.43 0.32 17.53
CA PRO A 8 10.42 -0.39 16.25
C PRO A 8 11.11 0.47 15.18
N PRO A 9 11.88 -0.14 14.27
CA PRO A 9 12.59 0.59 13.23
C PRO A 9 11.60 1.43 12.42
N THR A 10 11.95 2.67 12.18
CA THR A 10 11.17 3.52 11.28
C THR A 10 11.29 3.00 9.86
N TRP A 11 10.26 3.16 9.05
CA TRP A 11 10.27 2.73 7.63
C TRP A 11 11.43 3.36 6.84
N ALA A 12 11.90 4.54 7.26
CA ALA A 12 13.08 5.20 6.72
C ALA A 12 14.38 4.44 7.01
N GLU A 13 14.46 3.71 8.13
CA GLU A 13 15.64 2.91 8.49
C GLU A 13 15.71 1.59 7.72
N LEU A 14 14.56 1.06 7.27
CA LEU A 14 14.49 -0.16 6.48
C LEU A 14 14.88 0.05 5.01
N ASP A 15 14.94 1.30 4.55
CA ASP A 15 15.14 1.68 3.14
C ASP A 15 16.43 2.49 2.91
N GLN A 16 17.49 2.27 3.70
CA GLN A 16 18.79 2.91 3.48
C GLN A 16 19.61 2.15 2.42
N PRO A 17 19.63 2.56 1.14
CA PRO A 17 20.59 2.03 0.19
C PRO A 17 21.94 2.72 0.36
N LYS A 18 22.94 1.98 0.75
CA LYS A 18 24.34 2.40 0.57
C LYS A 18 24.66 2.29 -0.92
N SER A 19 24.88 3.43 -1.56
CA SER A 19 25.58 3.70 -2.83
C SER A 19 25.02 3.12 -4.15
N ALA A 20 25.02 4.02 -5.15
CA ALA A 20 25.08 3.87 -6.62
C ALA A 20 23.77 3.45 -7.35
N GLN A 21 23.21 4.40 -8.08
CA GLN A 21 22.48 4.33 -9.38
C GLN A 21 22.11 2.91 -9.88
N ARG A 22 21.26 2.19 -9.18
CA ARG A 22 20.58 1.02 -9.68
C ARG A 22 19.07 1.32 -9.66
N GLN A 23 18.40 1.05 -10.77
CA GLN A 23 16.94 1.05 -10.79
C GLN A 23 16.47 0.03 -9.75
N THR A 24 16.05 0.54 -8.59
CA THR A 24 15.52 -0.27 -7.51
C THR A 24 14.11 -0.70 -7.88
N HIS A 25 13.79 -1.97 -7.64
CA HIS A 25 12.48 -2.54 -7.94
C HIS A 25 11.83 -3.01 -6.65
N ASN A 26 10.84 -2.28 -6.18
CA ASN A 26 10.07 -2.67 -5.01
C ASN A 26 8.74 -3.31 -5.42
N ARG A 27 8.42 -4.45 -4.83
CA ARG A 27 7.21 -5.23 -5.10
C ARG A 27 6.50 -5.52 -3.80
N TYR A 28 5.23 -5.17 -3.72
CA TYR A 28 4.43 -5.31 -2.51
C TYR A 28 3.16 -6.13 -2.77
N GLY A 29 2.92 -7.14 -1.94
CA GLY A 29 1.63 -7.81 -1.84
C GLY A 29 1.01 -7.47 -0.49
N ILE A 30 -0.03 -6.65 -0.46
CA ILE A 30 -0.55 -6.07 0.78
C ILE A 30 -2.06 -6.29 0.88
N VAL A 31 -2.52 -6.75 2.04
CA VAL A 31 -3.96 -6.91 2.30
C VAL A 31 -4.62 -5.63 2.79
N CYS A 32 -4.03 -5.01 3.78
CA CYS A 32 -4.55 -3.81 4.42
C CYS A 32 -3.46 -2.74 4.43
N PHE A 33 -3.68 -1.62 3.76
CA PHE A 33 -2.74 -0.53 3.66
C PHE A 33 -3.43 0.78 4.01
N SER A 34 -3.22 1.24 5.24
CA SER A 34 -3.78 2.48 5.79
C SER A 34 -2.77 3.22 6.66
N ALA A 35 -1.48 3.07 6.39
CA ALA A 35 -0.42 3.78 7.07
C ALA A 35 0.12 4.91 6.19
N GLN A 36 -0.30 6.15 6.45
CA GLN A 36 0.11 7.34 5.69
C GLN A 36 1.62 7.48 5.57
N SER A 37 2.37 7.21 6.64
CA SER A 37 3.84 7.29 6.63
C SER A 37 4.49 6.37 5.60
N ILE A 38 3.87 5.23 5.30
CA ILE A 38 4.33 4.33 4.26
C ILE A 38 3.97 4.87 2.88
N ALA A 39 2.76 5.42 2.70
CA ALA A 39 2.37 6.07 1.46
C ALA A 39 3.31 7.24 1.14
N ASP A 40 3.64 8.08 2.12
CA ASP A 40 4.58 9.18 1.97
C ASP A 40 5.98 8.68 1.53
N THR A 41 6.47 7.61 2.16
CA THR A 41 7.74 6.97 1.77
C THR A 41 7.69 6.47 0.33
N LEU A 42 6.59 5.81 -0.08
CA LEU A 42 6.42 5.35 -1.46
C LEU A 42 6.36 6.52 -2.45
N GLN A 43 5.78 7.66 -2.05
CA GLN A 43 5.77 8.87 -2.87
C GLN A 43 7.19 9.40 -3.13
N VAL A 44 8.01 9.48 -2.06
CA VAL A 44 9.41 9.88 -2.18
C VAL A 44 10.16 8.92 -3.12
N LYS A 45 10.03 7.62 -2.90
CA LYS A 45 10.69 6.60 -3.75
C LYS A 45 10.23 6.64 -5.20
N ALA A 46 8.97 6.90 -5.45
CA ALA A 46 8.46 7.08 -6.80
C ALA A 46 9.07 8.32 -7.48
N SER A 47 9.26 9.41 -6.74
CA SER A 47 9.94 10.62 -7.24
C SER A 47 11.41 10.38 -7.59
N GLU A 48 12.07 9.46 -6.88
CA GLU A 48 13.42 8.94 -7.14
C GLU A 48 13.46 7.90 -8.28
N ARG A 49 12.34 7.72 -9.00
CA ARG A 49 12.18 6.78 -10.12
C ARG A 49 12.30 5.30 -9.72
N VAL A 50 12.08 4.97 -8.47
CA VAL A 50 11.95 3.57 -8.04
C VAL A 50 10.71 2.96 -8.67
N LYS A 51 10.83 1.78 -9.25
CA LYS A 51 9.70 1.05 -9.83
C LYS A 51 8.92 0.34 -8.72
N ILE A 52 7.69 0.80 -8.48
CA ILE A 52 6.80 0.24 -7.46
C ILE A 52 5.71 -0.58 -8.13
N ARG A 53 5.52 -1.82 -7.66
CA ARG A 53 4.41 -2.71 -8.02
C ARG A 53 3.70 -3.09 -6.72
N LEU A 54 2.42 -2.74 -6.60
CA LEU A 54 1.64 -2.96 -5.39
C LEU A 54 0.27 -3.53 -5.75
N LEU A 55 -0.08 -4.63 -5.09
CA LEU A 55 -1.43 -5.20 -5.16
C LEU A 55 -2.04 -5.22 -3.76
N ALA A 56 -3.25 -4.72 -3.65
CA ALA A 56 -4.02 -4.71 -2.41
C ALA A 56 -5.31 -5.54 -2.54
N ASP A 57 -5.87 -5.96 -1.42
CA ASP A 57 -7.18 -6.61 -1.42
C ASP A 57 -8.25 -5.68 -2.00
N ARG A 58 -9.07 -6.21 -2.90
CA ARG A 58 -10.11 -5.46 -3.63
C ARG A 58 -11.14 -4.81 -2.70
N GLY A 59 -11.51 -5.51 -1.62
CA GLY A 59 -12.48 -5.01 -0.65
C GLY A 59 -11.91 -3.87 0.17
N PHE A 60 -10.61 -3.95 0.47
CA PHE A 60 -9.90 -2.94 1.25
C PHE A 60 -9.50 -1.73 0.42
N ALA A 61 -8.97 -1.93 -0.79
CA ALA A 61 -8.47 -0.87 -1.66
C ALA A 61 -9.48 0.26 -1.95
N SER A 62 -10.79 -0.03 -1.80
CA SER A 62 -11.87 0.94 -2.02
C SER A 62 -12.50 1.49 -0.73
N ARG A 63 -11.81 1.40 0.40
CA ARG A 63 -12.23 2.02 1.67
C ARG A 63 -11.76 3.48 1.71
N PRO A 64 -12.53 4.41 2.33
CA PRO A 64 -12.15 5.82 2.45
C PRO A 64 -10.77 6.06 3.07
N TYR A 65 -10.37 5.19 4.00
CA TYR A 65 -9.11 5.25 4.74
C TYR A 65 -8.01 4.34 4.14
N SER A 66 -8.11 3.96 2.88
CA SER A 66 -7.10 3.14 2.21
C SER A 66 -6.09 4.01 1.50
N GLU A 67 -4.81 3.89 1.86
CA GLU A 67 -3.72 4.60 1.19
C GLU A 67 -3.55 4.21 -0.30
N ILE A 68 -4.22 3.14 -0.73
CA ILE A 68 -4.30 2.81 -2.16
C ILE A 68 -4.92 3.95 -2.95
N LEU A 69 -5.88 4.67 -2.36
CA LEU A 69 -6.51 5.84 -2.99
C LEU A 69 -5.48 6.95 -3.20
N ASP A 70 -4.65 7.22 -2.22
CA ASP A 70 -3.57 8.20 -2.33
C ASP A 70 -2.59 7.83 -3.44
N LEU A 71 -2.15 6.57 -3.50
CA LEU A 71 -1.26 6.08 -4.56
C LEU A 71 -1.89 6.19 -5.95
N LEU A 72 -3.22 6.10 -6.05
CA LEU A 72 -3.98 6.26 -7.29
C LEU A 72 -4.35 7.73 -7.59
N GLY A 73 -3.95 8.68 -6.74
CA GLY A 73 -4.21 10.10 -6.91
C GLY A 73 -5.66 10.50 -6.74
N VAL A 74 -6.44 9.76 -5.95
CA VAL A 74 -7.86 10.01 -5.70
C VAL A 74 -8.17 10.04 -4.21
N ALA A 75 -9.24 10.75 -3.84
CA ALA A 75 -9.79 10.77 -2.49
C ALA A 75 -11.24 10.28 -2.52
N LEU A 76 -11.63 9.50 -1.53
CA LEU A 76 -12.99 9.02 -1.37
C LEU A 76 -13.50 9.43 0.01
N PRO A 77 -14.46 10.36 0.11
CA PRO A 77 -15.04 10.70 1.40
C PRO A 77 -15.86 9.54 1.98
N ASP A 78 -16.03 9.57 3.28
CA ASP A 78 -16.89 8.65 4.02
C ASP A 78 -18.40 8.94 3.78
N HIS A 79 -19.27 8.31 4.56
CA HIS A 79 -20.73 8.49 4.47
C HIS A 79 -21.20 9.88 4.93
N ASP A 80 -20.38 10.59 5.71
CA ASP A 80 -20.64 11.97 6.17
C ASP A 80 -19.99 13.01 5.24
N CYS A 81 -19.51 12.60 4.09
CA CYS A 81 -18.81 13.44 3.13
C CYS A 81 -17.50 14.03 3.67
N LYS A 82 -16.88 13.37 4.65
CA LYS A 82 -15.59 13.79 5.21
C LYS A 82 -14.46 12.96 4.61
N LEU A 83 -13.40 13.65 4.24
CA LEU A 83 -12.15 12.98 3.89
C LEU A 83 -11.40 12.58 5.17
N GLU A 84 -10.58 11.55 5.07
CA GLU A 84 -9.66 11.16 6.12
C GLU A 84 -8.74 12.34 6.50
N ARG A 85 -8.41 12.47 7.79
CA ARG A 85 -7.70 13.65 8.32
C ARG A 85 -6.38 13.93 7.62
N ASN A 86 -5.63 12.91 7.24
CA ASN A 86 -4.30 13.01 6.63
C ASN A 86 -4.31 12.59 5.16
N ASN A 87 -5.47 12.61 4.49
CA ASN A 87 -5.59 12.23 3.10
C ASN A 87 -4.69 13.10 2.20
N GLN A 88 -3.76 12.47 1.47
CA GLN A 88 -2.78 13.13 0.61
C GLN A 88 -2.65 12.43 -0.76
N PRO A 89 -3.65 12.54 -1.63
CA PRO A 89 -3.60 11.94 -2.94
C PRO A 89 -2.37 12.39 -3.74
N PHE A 90 -1.67 11.45 -4.36
CA PHE A 90 -0.51 11.73 -5.18
C PHE A 90 -0.89 12.60 -6.38
N LYS A 91 -0.11 13.63 -6.64
CA LYS A 91 -0.29 14.48 -7.84
C LYS A 91 -0.19 13.68 -9.13
N THR A 92 0.64 12.63 -9.14
CA THR A 92 0.79 11.69 -10.24
C THR A 92 0.55 10.28 -9.73
N ALA A 93 -0.55 9.68 -10.18
CA ALA A 93 -0.91 8.31 -9.82
C ALA A 93 0.18 7.30 -10.18
N LEU A 94 0.41 6.33 -9.31
CA LEU A 94 1.33 5.22 -9.59
C LEU A 94 0.68 4.22 -10.53
N ARG A 95 1.31 3.97 -11.68
CA ARG A 95 0.81 3.02 -12.69
C ARG A 95 0.89 1.56 -12.24
N GLY A 96 1.77 1.25 -11.29
CA GLY A 96 2.00 -0.09 -10.78
C GLY A 96 1.18 -0.44 -9.54
N VAL A 97 0.01 0.12 -9.35
CA VAL A 97 -0.87 -0.12 -8.20
C VAL A 97 -2.21 -0.66 -8.67
N GLY A 98 -2.73 -1.66 -7.98
CA GLY A 98 -4.01 -2.26 -8.33
C GLY A 98 -4.47 -3.37 -7.38
N THR A 99 -5.35 -4.22 -7.90
CA THR A 99 -5.92 -5.36 -7.16
C THR A 99 -5.76 -6.65 -7.99
N PRO A 100 -5.43 -7.80 -7.36
CA PRO A 100 -5.33 -9.05 -8.08
C PRO A 100 -6.70 -9.53 -8.54
N ARG A 101 -6.70 -10.30 -9.62
CA ARG A 101 -7.89 -11.04 -10.06
C ARG A 101 -7.94 -12.37 -9.31
N LEU A 102 -8.83 -12.48 -8.35
CA LEU A 102 -9.05 -13.68 -7.56
C LEU A 102 -10.41 -14.32 -7.87
N ALA A 103 -10.59 -15.58 -7.50
CA ALA A 103 -11.88 -16.25 -7.58
C ALA A 103 -12.94 -15.54 -6.71
N ARG A 104 -14.21 -15.78 -7.01
CA ARG A 104 -15.30 -15.17 -6.24
C ARG A 104 -15.27 -15.66 -4.79
N GLY A 105 -15.20 -14.71 -3.85
CA GLY A 105 -15.13 -14.99 -2.42
C GLY A 105 -13.70 -14.98 -1.84
N ASP A 106 -12.69 -15.13 -2.69
CA ASP A 106 -11.30 -15.07 -2.25
C ASP A 106 -10.88 -13.66 -1.90
N LYS A 107 -9.90 -13.58 -0.99
CA LYS A 107 -9.28 -12.33 -0.54
C LYS A 107 -7.77 -12.44 -0.65
N LEU A 108 -7.15 -11.37 -1.05
CA LEU A 108 -5.71 -11.22 -0.89
C LEU A 108 -5.41 -11.01 0.60
N HIS A 109 -4.68 -11.95 1.22
CA HIS A 109 -4.32 -11.85 2.64
C HIS A 109 -2.80 -11.84 2.88
N HIS A 110 -2.03 -11.62 1.85
CA HIS A 110 -0.58 -11.49 1.93
C HIS A 110 -0.17 -10.19 2.61
N LYS A 111 0.90 -10.26 3.38
CA LYS A 111 1.54 -9.12 4.03
C LYS A 111 3.03 -9.25 3.78
N PHE A 112 3.47 -8.84 2.60
CA PHE A 112 4.88 -8.86 2.25
C PHE A 112 5.29 -7.71 1.35
N ALA A 113 6.58 -7.42 1.39
CA ALA A 113 7.27 -6.60 0.42
C ALA A 113 8.56 -7.28 -0.01
N VAL A 114 8.96 -7.06 -1.25
CA VAL A 114 10.29 -7.45 -1.78
C VAL A 114 10.99 -6.19 -2.24
N ILE A 115 12.16 -5.95 -1.69
CA ILE A 115 12.99 -4.79 -2.01
C ILE A 115 14.23 -5.27 -2.77
N ASP A 116 14.43 -4.74 -3.97
CA ASP A 116 15.57 -4.99 -4.86
C ASP A 116 15.88 -6.47 -5.16
N GLY A 117 14.88 -7.35 -5.00
CA GLY A 117 15.06 -8.79 -5.17
C GLY A 117 16.01 -9.42 -4.13
N LYS A 118 16.24 -8.78 -3.00
CA LYS A 118 17.20 -9.19 -1.98
C LYS A 118 16.64 -9.19 -0.57
N THR A 119 15.69 -8.32 -0.27
CA THR A 119 15.10 -8.18 1.05
C THR A 119 13.62 -8.50 0.99
N VAL A 120 13.16 -9.33 1.90
CA VAL A 120 11.74 -9.65 2.11
C VAL A 120 11.32 -9.10 3.45
N ILE A 121 10.23 -8.36 3.46
CA ILE A 121 9.51 -7.95 4.67
C ILE A 121 8.22 -8.75 4.69
N THR A 122 7.95 -9.50 5.76
CA THR A 122 6.74 -10.32 5.87
C THR A 122 6.37 -10.58 7.33
N GLY A 123 5.21 -11.18 7.55
CA GLY A 123 4.69 -11.50 8.87
C GLY A 123 3.17 -11.40 8.95
N SER A 124 2.65 -11.19 10.16
CA SER A 124 1.22 -10.94 10.39
C SER A 124 0.86 -9.45 10.25
N PHE A 125 1.86 -8.57 10.27
CA PHE A 125 1.74 -7.12 10.32
C PHE A 125 0.96 -6.57 9.11
N ASN A 126 -0.25 -6.09 9.36
CA ASN A 126 -0.97 -5.24 8.40
C ASN A 126 -0.28 -3.88 8.32
N TRP A 127 -0.25 -3.31 7.14
CA TRP A 127 0.40 -2.02 6.88
C TRP A 127 -0.52 -0.88 7.32
N SER A 128 -0.80 -0.85 8.64
CA SER A 128 -1.78 0.04 9.27
C SER A 128 -1.28 0.55 10.62
N PRO A 129 -1.75 1.73 11.09
CA PRO A 129 -1.41 2.24 12.42
C PRO A 129 -1.79 1.28 13.55
N ALA A 130 -2.91 0.58 13.44
CA ALA A 130 -3.34 -0.38 14.45
C ALA A 130 -2.34 -1.54 14.61
N ALA A 131 -1.80 -2.06 13.50
CA ALA A 131 -0.76 -3.08 13.55
C ALA A 131 0.54 -2.57 14.19
N ALA A 132 0.85 -1.28 14.04
CA ALA A 132 2.05 -0.67 14.60
C ALA A 132 1.96 -0.35 16.10
N HIS A 133 0.75 -0.10 16.63
CA HIS A 133 0.61 0.52 17.95
C HIS A 133 -0.34 -0.21 18.91
N THR A 134 -1.22 -1.06 18.42
CA THR A 134 -2.28 -1.66 19.25
C THR A 134 -2.39 -3.18 19.17
N ASN A 135 -1.83 -3.80 18.13
CA ASN A 135 -1.87 -5.25 17.96
C ASN A 135 -0.52 -5.89 18.31
N ASP A 136 -0.56 -7.13 18.78
CA ASP A 136 0.63 -7.98 18.85
C ASP A 136 0.85 -8.62 17.49
N GLU A 137 1.87 -8.14 16.77
CA GLU A 137 2.14 -8.54 15.39
C GLU A 137 3.59 -9.01 15.22
N THR A 138 3.79 -9.90 14.28
CA THR A 138 5.13 -10.32 13.87
C THR A 138 5.50 -9.60 12.58
N LEU A 139 6.66 -8.96 12.58
CA LEU A 139 7.29 -8.38 11.40
C LEU A 139 8.71 -8.93 11.26
N LEU A 140 9.00 -9.54 10.11
CA LEU A 140 10.30 -10.10 9.78
C LEU A 140 10.91 -9.34 8.61
N VAL A 141 12.17 -8.97 8.75
CA VAL A 141 12.99 -8.42 7.66
C VAL A 141 14.10 -9.42 7.37
N ILE A 142 14.08 -10.03 6.19
CA ILE A 142 14.95 -11.14 5.83
C ILE A 142 15.78 -10.76 4.59
N HIS A 143 17.09 -10.72 4.73
CA HIS A 143 18.02 -10.48 3.63
C HIS A 143 18.39 -11.81 2.97
N SER A 144 17.70 -12.16 1.89
CA SER A 144 17.92 -13.39 1.14
C SER A 144 17.40 -13.26 -0.28
N SER A 145 18.28 -13.31 -1.26
CA SER A 145 17.89 -13.27 -2.68
C SER A 145 17.08 -14.51 -3.07
N THR A 146 17.39 -15.67 -2.49
CA THR A 146 16.65 -16.91 -2.74
C THR A 146 15.22 -16.78 -2.25
N LEU A 147 15.01 -16.31 -1.02
CA LEU A 147 13.68 -16.08 -0.49
C LEU A 147 12.94 -15.00 -1.27
N ALA A 148 13.61 -13.89 -1.59
CA ALA A 148 13.05 -12.80 -2.38
C ALA A 148 12.57 -13.30 -3.76
N ALA A 149 13.27 -14.24 -4.39
CA ALA A 149 12.83 -14.84 -5.64
C ALA A 149 11.53 -15.63 -5.51
N HIS A 150 11.27 -16.31 -4.37
CA HIS A 150 10.00 -16.98 -4.12
C HIS A 150 8.85 -15.98 -3.99
N PHE A 151 8.99 -14.94 -3.18
CA PHE A 151 7.97 -13.90 -3.04
C PHE A 151 7.75 -13.11 -4.34
N THR A 152 8.80 -12.92 -5.12
CA THR A 152 8.69 -12.30 -6.45
C THR A 152 7.84 -13.14 -7.40
N ARG A 153 8.02 -14.46 -7.43
CA ARG A 153 7.20 -15.36 -8.26
C ARG A 153 5.72 -15.31 -7.84
N GLU A 154 5.45 -15.27 -6.53
CA GLU A 154 4.08 -15.12 -6.05
C GLU A 154 3.48 -13.77 -6.47
N MET A 155 4.24 -12.68 -6.35
CA MET A 155 3.81 -11.38 -6.84
C MET A 155 3.55 -11.37 -8.34
N ASP A 156 4.41 -12.02 -9.13
CA ASP A 156 4.24 -12.12 -10.57
C ASP A 156 3.00 -12.96 -10.94
N ARG A 157 2.70 -14.02 -10.18
CA ARG A 157 1.47 -14.81 -10.32
C ARG A 157 0.22 -13.96 -10.07
N LEU A 158 0.20 -13.21 -8.97
CA LEU A 158 -0.90 -12.31 -8.61
C LEU A 158 -1.05 -11.15 -9.59
N TRP A 159 0.05 -10.74 -10.22
CA TRP A 159 0.08 -9.66 -11.19
C TRP A 159 -0.59 -10.02 -12.51
N GLN A 160 -0.61 -11.32 -12.84
CA GLN A 160 -1.26 -11.80 -14.05
C GLN A 160 -2.77 -11.54 -13.98
N GLY A 161 -3.27 -10.71 -14.88
CA GLY A 161 -4.67 -10.31 -14.92
C GLY A 161 -5.12 -9.35 -13.81
N ALA A 162 -4.19 -8.75 -13.05
CA ALA A 162 -4.50 -7.74 -12.04
C ALA A 162 -5.17 -6.52 -12.69
N GLU A 163 -6.15 -5.95 -12.01
CA GLU A 163 -6.79 -4.69 -12.36
C GLU A 163 -5.92 -3.54 -11.84
N LEU A 164 -5.15 -2.89 -12.72
CA LEU A 164 -4.28 -1.77 -12.37
C LEU A 164 -5.02 -0.43 -12.49
N GLY A 165 -4.65 0.54 -11.66
CA GLY A 165 -5.28 1.86 -11.62
C GLY A 165 -6.63 1.83 -10.92
N ILE A 166 -7.53 2.71 -11.34
CA ILE A 166 -8.87 2.87 -10.76
C ILE A 166 -9.82 1.85 -11.40
N PRO A 167 -10.21 0.76 -10.69
CA PRO A 167 -11.12 -0.23 -11.26
C PRO A 167 -12.54 0.34 -11.39
N PRO A 168 -13.39 -0.20 -12.30
CA PRO A 168 -14.74 0.31 -12.55
C PRO A 168 -15.63 0.44 -11.32
N ARG A 169 -15.43 -0.44 -10.32
CA ARG A 169 -16.17 -0.36 -9.05
C ARG A 169 -15.77 0.88 -8.23
N LEU A 170 -14.48 1.19 -8.17
CA LEU A 170 -13.98 2.38 -7.47
C LEU A 170 -14.41 3.64 -8.22
N GLN A 171 -14.31 3.63 -9.54
CA GLN A 171 -14.79 4.74 -10.38
C GLN A 171 -16.25 5.09 -10.09
N ARG A 172 -17.15 4.08 -10.06
CA ARG A 172 -18.56 4.31 -9.71
C ARG A 172 -18.76 4.85 -8.29
N LYS A 173 -17.91 4.45 -7.33
CA LYS A 173 -17.96 5.01 -5.98
C LYS A 173 -17.57 6.48 -5.96
N LEU A 174 -16.47 6.83 -6.65
CA LEU A 174 -16.01 8.22 -6.77
C LEU A 174 -17.08 9.12 -7.41
N GLU A 175 -17.67 8.68 -8.52
CA GLU A 175 -18.75 9.41 -9.20
C GLU A 175 -20.00 9.58 -8.31
N ARG A 176 -20.39 8.52 -7.60
CA ARG A 176 -21.51 8.59 -6.64
C ARG A 176 -21.21 9.56 -5.52
N SER A 177 -20.02 9.47 -4.93
CA SER A 177 -19.59 10.36 -3.85
C SER A 177 -19.56 11.82 -4.31
N GLN A 178 -19.02 12.10 -5.48
CA GLN A 178 -19.00 13.44 -6.06
C GLN A 178 -20.43 14.00 -6.24
N ARG A 179 -21.38 13.16 -6.69
CA ARG A 179 -22.79 13.58 -6.84
C ARG A 179 -23.47 13.86 -5.50
N LEU A 180 -23.15 13.09 -4.46
CA LEU A 180 -23.78 13.23 -3.15
C LEU A 180 -23.14 14.36 -2.33
N CYS A 181 -21.81 14.39 -2.29
CA CYS A 181 -21.06 15.29 -1.45
C CYS A 181 -20.78 16.64 -2.12
N GLY A 182 -20.64 16.67 -3.43
CA GLY A 182 -20.49 17.93 -4.18
C GLY A 182 -21.69 18.87 -4.08
N LYS A 183 -22.89 18.33 -3.84
CA LYS A 183 -24.09 19.14 -3.60
C LYS A 183 -24.10 19.80 -2.20
N GLN A 184 -23.42 19.21 -1.21
CA GLN A 184 -23.32 19.79 0.13
C GLN A 184 -22.35 20.95 0.22
N GLN A 185 -21.32 20.99 -0.65
CA GLN A 185 -20.37 22.11 -0.70
C GLN A 185 -20.93 23.36 -1.38
N ILE A 186 -22.02 23.24 -2.13
CA ILE A 186 -22.72 24.35 -2.80
C ILE A 186 -23.82 24.93 -1.90
N ALA A 187 -24.21 24.23 -0.84
CA ALA A 187 -25.32 24.60 0.04
C ALA A 187 -24.87 25.28 1.36
N ASN A 188 -23.58 25.50 1.57
CA ASN A 188 -22.97 26.28 2.66
C ASN A 188 -22.20 27.47 2.07
#